data_97ebba34465e687c88989fa7eaf3789c
#
_entry.id   97ebba34465e687c88989fa7eaf3789c
#
_cell.length_a   1.000
_cell.length_b   1.000
_cell.length_c   1.000
_cell.angle_alpha   90.00
_cell.angle_beta   90.00
_cell.angle_gamma   90.00
#
_symmetry.space_group_name_H-M   'P 1'
#
loop_
_entity.id
_entity.type
_entity.pdbx_description
1 polymer ?
#
loop_
_entity_poly.entity_id
_entity_poly.type
_entity_poly.pdbx_seq_one_letter_code
_entity_poly.pdbx_strand_id
1 'polypeptide(L)'
;DEDAKEITVGDNRFAIDGDFEAHPVPAGFEASTVIIDDTEVPAAKGFSDKITLVYLVSLDGNAKAGYYIYDSVKKSYDYYIDIEQLESHYAYLPVTSGMEIPSGFEIETMEIEGCKVDVLKPSGRKDTAEFYLFYGMDSSGKAGWYVYDTKYSTVQRFFFDGTVNEYFTDANVEKATAAPASAKATSKLNDNLKT
;
A
#
# COMPACT_ATOMS: atom_id res chain seq x y z
N ASP A 1 29.54 14.09 0.80
CA ASP A 1 29.57 14.56 -0.60
C ASP A 1 29.18 16.04 -0.66
N GLU A 2 30.11 16.87 -1.13
CA GLU A 2 29.96 18.33 -1.15
C GLU A 2 28.93 18.79 -2.23
N ASP A 3 28.39 17.88 -3.04
CA ASP A 3 27.49 18.13 -4.18
C ASP A 3 26.11 17.46 -4.05
N ALA A 4 25.72 16.98 -2.87
CA ALA A 4 24.41 16.36 -2.68
C ALA A 4 23.29 17.41 -2.85
N LYS A 5 22.32 17.13 -3.72
CA LYS A 5 21.15 18.00 -3.93
C LYS A 5 20.34 18.09 -2.63
N GLU A 6 20.22 19.32 -2.10
CA GLU A 6 19.35 19.59 -0.97
C GLU A 6 17.92 19.85 -1.41
N ILE A 7 16.96 19.33 -0.64
CA ILE A 7 15.52 19.54 -0.83
C ILE A 7 14.84 19.81 0.51
N THR A 8 13.63 20.35 0.46
CA THR A 8 12.79 20.56 1.64
C THR A 8 11.50 19.75 1.51
N VAL A 9 11.17 18.98 2.56
CA VAL A 9 9.93 18.20 2.64
C VAL A 9 9.18 18.60 3.91
N GLY A 10 8.07 19.30 3.75
CA GLY A 10 7.43 19.99 4.87
C GLY A 10 8.37 21.00 5.51
N ASP A 11 8.61 20.88 6.80
CA ASP A 11 9.52 21.77 7.57
C ASP A 11 10.95 21.19 7.71
N ASN A 12 11.24 20.04 7.09
CA ASN A 12 12.51 19.34 7.25
C ASN A 12 13.39 19.50 6.01
N ARG A 13 14.69 19.59 6.22
CA ARG A 13 15.72 19.65 5.17
C ARG A 13 16.37 18.28 5.00
N PHE A 14 16.56 17.91 3.73
CA PHE A 14 17.17 16.63 3.35
C PHE A 14 18.24 16.87 2.28
N ALA A 15 19.19 15.95 2.24
CA ALA A 15 20.06 15.72 1.09
C ALA A 15 19.63 14.45 0.37
N ILE A 16 19.68 14.46 -0.96
CA ILE A 16 19.50 13.27 -1.79
C ILE A 16 20.81 12.49 -1.79
N ASP A 17 20.77 11.24 -1.31
CA ASP A 17 21.90 10.33 -1.31
C ASP A 17 21.75 9.30 -2.44
N GLY A 18 22.79 9.15 -3.23
CA GLY A 18 22.83 8.21 -4.36
C GLY A 18 23.71 6.99 -4.12
N ASP A 19 24.17 6.79 -2.89
CA ASP A 19 25.00 5.63 -2.57
C ASP A 19 24.16 4.36 -2.41
N PHE A 20 23.92 3.68 -3.55
CA PHE A 20 23.18 2.41 -3.56
C PHE A 20 23.95 1.23 -2.97
N GLU A 21 25.26 1.38 -2.67
CA GLU A 21 26.01 0.38 -1.92
C GLU A 21 25.69 0.47 -0.44
N ALA A 22 25.63 1.70 0.08
CA ALA A 22 25.22 1.96 1.47
C ALA A 22 23.71 1.78 1.68
N HIS A 23 22.90 2.10 0.68
CA HIS A 23 21.43 2.07 0.70
C HIS A 23 20.89 1.25 -0.46
N PRO A 24 20.88 -0.09 -0.35
CA PRO A 24 20.42 -0.97 -1.43
C PRO A 24 19.03 -0.61 -1.92
N VAL A 25 18.87 -0.62 -3.24
CA VAL A 25 17.57 -0.37 -3.88
C VAL A 25 16.54 -1.40 -3.41
N PRO A 26 15.32 -0.99 -3.02
CA PRO A 26 14.29 -1.90 -2.55
C PRO A 26 13.90 -2.95 -3.58
N ALA A 27 13.38 -4.09 -3.12
CA ALA A 27 12.88 -5.14 -4.00
C ALA A 27 11.83 -4.60 -4.99
N GLY A 28 11.91 -5.02 -6.25
CA GLY A 28 11.00 -4.56 -7.31
C GLY A 28 11.35 -3.21 -7.93
N PHE A 29 12.50 -2.62 -7.54
CA PHE A 29 13.03 -1.40 -8.13
C PHE A 29 14.40 -1.65 -8.77
N GLU A 30 14.76 -0.80 -9.73
CA GLU A 30 16.05 -0.77 -10.39
C GLU A 30 16.68 0.62 -10.24
N ALA A 31 18.02 0.66 -10.09
CA ALA A 31 18.76 1.90 -10.03
C ALA A 31 18.56 2.71 -11.31
N SER A 32 18.33 4.01 -11.18
CA SER A 32 18.01 4.93 -12.27
C SER A 32 18.39 6.36 -11.88
N THR A 33 17.95 7.33 -12.66
CA THR A 33 18.04 8.75 -12.34
C THR A 33 16.70 9.45 -12.55
N VAL A 34 16.56 10.61 -11.94
CA VAL A 34 15.42 11.52 -12.13
C VAL A 34 15.89 12.96 -12.14
N ILE A 35 15.18 13.83 -12.85
CA ILE A 35 15.45 15.27 -12.84
C ILE A 35 14.59 15.94 -11.78
N ILE A 36 15.25 16.60 -10.83
CA ILE A 36 14.62 17.41 -9.78
C ILE A 36 15.19 18.82 -9.85
N ASP A 37 14.35 19.81 -10.13
CA ASP A 37 14.72 21.21 -10.30
C ASP A 37 15.97 21.38 -11.20
N ASP A 38 15.87 20.85 -12.42
CA ASP A 38 16.90 20.87 -13.47
C ASP A 38 18.21 20.15 -13.12
N THR A 39 18.24 19.42 -12.03
CA THR A 39 19.40 18.60 -11.61
C THR A 39 19.07 17.12 -11.76
N GLU A 40 19.92 16.37 -12.46
CA GLU A 40 19.84 14.94 -12.51
C GLU A 40 20.37 14.34 -11.20
N VAL A 41 19.55 13.53 -10.53
CA VAL A 41 19.89 12.92 -9.24
C VAL A 41 19.67 11.41 -9.29
N PRO A 42 20.42 10.65 -8.48
CA PRO A 42 20.20 9.22 -8.33
C PRO A 42 18.79 8.91 -7.83
N ALA A 43 18.18 7.89 -8.41
CA ALA A 43 16.83 7.44 -8.10
C ALA A 43 16.69 5.94 -8.34
N ALA A 44 15.60 5.35 -7.87
CA ALA A 44 15.20 4.00 -8.24
C ALA A 44 13.82 4.02 -8.87
N LYS A 45 13.59 3.22 -9.90
CA LYS A 45 12.30 3.10 -10.58
C LYS A 45 11.76 1.69 -10.48
N GLY A 46 10.48 1.57 -10.23
CA GLY A 46 9.81 0.29 -10.08
C GLY A 46 8.31 0.39 -10.30
N PHE A 47 7.63 -0.73 -10.05
CA PHE A 47 6.17 -0.83 -10.22
C PHE A 47 5.76 -0.42 -11.65
N SER A 48 6.41 -1.04 -12.64
CA SER A 48 6.25 -0.71 -14.07
C SER A 48 6.55 0.76 -14.37
N ASP A 49 7.64 1.30 -13.80
CA ASP A 49 8.12 2.69 -13.93
C ASP A 49 7.14 3.77 -13.42
N LYS A 50 6.13 3.37 -12.65
CA LYS A 50 5.14 4.31 -12.11
C LYS A 50 5.54 4.91 -10.77
N ILE A 51 6.48 4.30 -10.08
CA ILE A 51 7.03 4.81 -8.82
C ILE A 51 8.50 5.15 -9.04
N THR A 52 8.86 6.37 -8.67
CA THR A 52 10.24 6.84 -8.60
C THR A 52 10.58 7.08 -7.13
N LEU A 53 11.64 6.45 -6.66
CA LEU A 53 12.16 6.61 -5.31
C LEU A 53 13.45 7.42 -5.34
N VAL A 54 13.62 8.27 -4.33
CA VAL A 54 14.90 8.92 -3.99
C VAL A 54 15.23 8.61 -2.54
N TYR A 55 16.50 8.36 -2.23
CA TYR A 55 16.93 8.18 -0.85
C TYR A 55 17.22 9.53 -0.23
N LEU A 56 16.58 9.83 0.90
CA LEU A 56 16.68 11.11 1.58
C LEU A 56 17.35 10.92 2.95
N VAL A 57 18.36 11.75 3.21
CA VAL A 57 19.04 11.84 4.50
C VAL A 57 18.67 13.16 5.15
N SER A 58 18.14 13.11 6.37
CA SER A 58 17.78 14.33 7.12
C SER A 58 19.01 15.13 7.49
N LEU A 59 19.05 16.41 7.15
CA LEU A 59 20.15 17.32 7.48
C LEU A 59 20.04 17.91 8.88
N ASP A 60 18.84 17.99 9.41
CA ASP A 60 18.54 18.54 10.72
C ASP A 60 18.23 17.46 11.77
N GLY A 61 18.20 16.18 11.38
CA GLY A 61 18.00 15.05 12.27
C GLY A 61 16.55 14.91 12.80
N ASN A 62 15.62 15.72 12.29
CA ASN A 62 14.23 15.74 12.75
C ASN A 62 13.30 14.82 11.97
N ALA A 63 13.79 14.23 10.88
CA ALA A 63 13.00 13.38 10.01
C ALA A 63 13.70 12.04 9.72
N LYS A 64 12.92 11.04 9.37
CA LYS A 64 13.42 9.70 9.08
C LYS A 64 14.17 9.69 7.75
N ALA A 65 15.41 9.18 7.76
CA ALA A 65 16.13 8.86 6.53
C ALA A 65 15.52 7.60 5.88
N GLY A 66 15.57 7.51 4.56
CA GLY A 66 15.07 6.37 3.81
C GLY A 66 14.65 6.70 2.40
N TYR A 67 14.01 5.74 1.75
CA TYR A 67 13.43 5.95 0.44
C TYR A 67 12.11 6.72 0.52
N TYR A 68 11.96 7.69 -0.38
CA TYR A 68 10.75 8.49 -0.53
C TYR A 68 10.25 8.39 -1.97
N ILE A 69 8.95 8.24 -2.13
CA ILE A 69 8.28 8.33 -3.44
C ILE A 69 8.31 9.79 -3.87
N TYR A 70 8.89 10.06 -5.02
CA TYR A 70 8.88 11.38 -5.64
C TYR A 70 7.74 11.48 -6.66
N ASP A 71 6.79 12.37 -6.41
CA ASP A 71 5.75 12.74 -7.38
C ASP A 71 6.23 13.99 -8.17
N SER A 72 6.63 13.78 -9.41
CA SER A 72 7.15 14.85 -10.27
C SER A 72 6.09 15.89 -10.67
N VAL A 73 4.81 15.54 -10.62
CA VAL A 73 3.69 16.44 -10.95
C VAL A 73 3.38 17.37 -9.78
N LYS A 74 3.26 16.80 -8.58
CA LYS A 74 3.00 17.56 -7.35
C LYS A 74 4.26 18.15 -6.74
N LYS A 75 5.44 17.68 -7.16
CA LYS A 75 6.73 17.96 -6.53
C LYS A 75 6.73 17.64 -5.03
N SER A 76 6.12 16.53 -4.68
CA SER A 76 6.01 16.03 -3.30
C SER A 76 6.83 14.78 -3.08
N TYR A 77 7.12 14.52 -1.79
CA TYR A 77 7.87 13.37 -1.33
C TYR A 77 7.11 12.70 -0.21
N ASP A 78 6.79 11.42 -0.39
CA ASP A 78 6.10 10.61 0.59
C ASP A 78 7.00 9.44 0.99
N TYR A 79 7.15 9.17 2.29
CA TYR A 79 7.99 8.07 2.76
C TYR A 79 7.50 6.75 2.13
N TYR A 80 8.44 6.01 1.50
CA TYR A 80 8.13 4.74 0.89
C TYR A 80 7.91 3.68 1.97
N ILE A 81 6.75 3.05 1.95
CA ILE A 81 6.38 1.94 2.83
C ILE A 81 6.07 0.76 1.93
N ASP A 82 6.79 -0.33 2.14
CA ASP A 82 6.56 -1.59 1.45
C ASP A 82 5.69 -2.51 2.30
N ILE A 83 4.52 -2.87 1.80
CA ILE A 83 3.67 -3.86 2.42
C ILE A 83 3.93 -5.18 1.71
N GLU A 84 4.70 -6.04 2.36
CA GLU A 84 5.13 -7.32 1.80
C GLU A 84 4.15 -8.45 2.16
N GLN A 85 3.85 -9.27 1.16
CA GLN A 85 3.16 -10.55 1.34
C GLN A 85 3.87 -11.63 0.52
N LEU A 86 4.56 -12.54 1.18
CA LEU A 86 5.42 -13.54 0.52
C LEU A 86 6.44 -12.84 -0.41
N GLU A 87 6.36 -13.08 -1.71
CA GLU A 87 7.22 -12.44 -2.72
C GLU A 87 6.53 -11.25 -3.42
N SER A 88 5.37 -10.84 -2.93
CA SER A 88 4.60 -9.72 -3.50
C SER A 88 4.81 -8.46 -2.68
N HIS A 89 5.07 -7.36 -3.37
CA HIS A 89 5.31 -6.04 -2.79
C HIS A 89 4.20 -5.08 -3.19
N TYR A 90 3.75 -4.28 -2.23
CA TYR A 90 2.72 -3.26 -2.42
C TYR A 90 3.24 -1.94 -1.85
N ALA A 91 3.40 -0.94 -2.70
CA ALA A 91 3.73 0.40 -2.24
C ALA A 91 2.48 1.06 -1.63
N TYR A 92 2.55 1.47 -0.36
CA TYR A 92 1.53 2.33 0.21
C TYR A 92 1.53 3.68 -0.51
N LEU A 93 0.35 4.17 -0.84
CA LEU A 93 0.14 5.50 -1.40
C LEU A 93 -0.75 6.32 -0.47
N PRO A 94 -0.43 7.61 -0.21
CA PRO A 94 -1.23 8.44 0.68
C PRO A 94 -2.67 8.60 0.22
N VAL A 95 -3.59 8.58 1.19
CA VAL A 95 -5.00 8.94 0.96
C VAL A 95 -5.09 10.46 0.82
N THR A 96 -5.52 10.92 -0.35
CA THR A 96 -5.61 12.35 -0.64
C THR A 96 -7.05 12.87 -0.57
N SER A 97 -7.20 14.16 -0.27
CA SER A 97 -8.50 14.84 -0.31
C SER A 97 -9.10 14.74 -1.71
N GLY A 98 -10.33 14.26 -1.81
CA GLY A 98 -11.03 14.04 -3.08
C GLY A 98 -11.00 12.60 -3.59
N MET A 99 -10.29 11.70 -2.91
CA MET A 99 -10.47 10.26 -3.15
C MET A 99 -11.84 9.82 -2.63
N GLU A 100 -12.51 8.99 -3.41
CA GLU A 100 -13.76 8.38 -2.98
C GLU A 100 -13.47 7.33 -1.90
N ILE A 101 -14.02 7.57 -0.71
CA ILE A 101 -13.94 6.62 0.40
C ILE A 101 -15.14 5.68 0.30
N PRO A 102 -14.92 4.35 0.29
CA PRO A 102 -16.00 3.38 0.32
C PRO A 102 -16.96 3.65 1.48
N SER A 103 -18.26 3.70 1.20
CA SER A 103 -19.25 3.97 2.28
C SER A 103 -19.20 2.83 3.30
N GLY A 104 -19.39 3.16 4.58
CA GLY A 104 -19.18 2.23 5.69
C GLY A 104 -17.72 2.14 6.18
N PHE A 105 -16.83 2.96 5.61
CA PHE A 105 -15.46 3.10 6.10
C PHE A 105 -15.19 4.53 6.55
N GLU A 106 -14.23 4.66 7.45
CA GLU A 106 -13.72 5.94 7.93
C GLU A 106 -12.19 5.94 7.94
N ILE A 107 -11.61 7.12 7.79
CA ILE A 107 -10.16 7.28 7.83
C ILE A 107 -9.70 7.18 9.29
N GLU A 108 -8.71 6.32 9.52
CA GLU A 108 -8.00 6.20 10.79
C GLU A 108 -6.50 6.32 10.53
N THR A 109 -5.81 7.12 11.34
CA THR A 109 -4.36 7.23 11.27
C THR A 109 -3.76 6.14 12.14
N MET A 110 -2.88 5.33 11.56
CA MET A 110 -2.12 4.30 12.26
C MET A 110 -0.61 4.44 12.00
N GLU A 111 0.19 3.72 12.75
CA GLU A 111 1.64 3.68 12.54
C GLU A 111 2.03 2.38 11.82
N ILE A 112 2.68 2.53 10.66
CA ILE A 112 3.29 1.43 9.91
C ILE A 112 4.76 1.78 9.69
N GLU A 113 5.66 0.91 10.11
CA GLU A 113 7.12 1.09 10.01
C GLU A 113 7.63 2.42 10.62
N GLY A 114 6.99 2.88 11.69
CA GLY A 114 7.34 4.14 12.34
C GLY A 114 6.85 5.39 11.61
N CYS A 115 6.02 5.23 10.58
CA CYS A 115 5.38 6.32 9.85
C CYS A 115 3.89 6.36 10.14
N LYS A 116 3.34 7.56 10.37
CA LYS A 116 1.90 7.76 10.48
C LYS A 116 1.29 7.74 9.08
N VAL A 117 0.35 6.84 8.88
CA VAL A 117 -0.36 6.64 7.60
C VAL A 117 -1.86 6.61 7.80
N ASP A 118 -2.59 7.08 6.81
CA ASP A 118 -4.04 7.01 6.80
C ASP A 118 -4.52 5.74 6.12
N VAL A 119 -5.32 4.99 6.83
CA VAL A 119 -5.96 3.76 6.37
C VAL A 119 -7.46 3.87 6.55
N LEU A 120 -8.23 2.95 5.98
CA LEU A 120 -9.66 2.89 6.19
C LEU A 120 -10.01 1.74 7.10
N LYS A 121 -10.82 2.03 8.10
CA LYS A 121 -11.43 1.05 9.01
C LYS A 121 -12.94 1.03 8.82
N PRO A 122 -13.60 -0.13 9.02
CA PRO A 122 -15.07 -0.18 9.03
C PRO A 122 -15.64 0.73 10.11
N SER A 123 -16.56 1.62 9.73
CA SER A 123 -17.15 2.61 10.62
C SER A 123 -17.92 1.95 11.77
N GLY A 124 -17.69 2.45 12.98
CA GLY A 124 -18.42 2.02 14.16
C GLY A 124 -18.08 0.63 14.70
N ARG A 125 -17.09 -0.06 14.12
CA ARG A 125 -16.67 -1.39 14.57
C ARG A 125 -15.31 -1.34 15.26
N LYS A 126 -15.32 -1.63 16.56
CA LYS A 126 -14.10 -1.71 17.38
C LYS A 126 -13.40 -3.07 17.32
N ASP A 127 -14.12 -4.10 16.87
CA ASP A 127 -13.67 -5.50 16.81
C ASP A 127 -12.95 -5.88 15.52
N THR A 128 -12.88 -4.95 14.56
CA THR A 128 -12.20 -5.17 13.27
C THR A 128 -10.75 -4.68 13.27
N ALA A 129 -10.10 -4.69 14.43
CA ALA A 129 -8.71 -4.25 14.58
C ALA A 129 -7.72 -5.04 13.70
N GLU A 130 -8.12 -6.23 13.25
CA GLU A 130 -7.29 -7.11 12.42
C GLU A 130 -7.26 -6.68 10.95
N PHE A 131 -8.24 -5.89 10.48
CA PHE A 131 -8.36 -5.53 9.08
C PHE A 131 -8.31 -4.02 8.87
N TYR A 132 -7.62 -3.60 7.84
CA TYR A 132 -7.74 -2.26 7.31
C TYR A 132 -7.58 -2.23 5.79
N LEU A 133 -8.13 -1.20 5.18
CA LEU A 133 -7.90 -0.92 3.77
C LEU A 133 -6.79 0.12 3.67
N PHE A 134 -5.83 -0.13 2.81
CA PHE A 134 -4.86 0.87 2.40
C PHE A 134 -4.99 1.16 0.90
N TYR A 135 -4.69 2.37 0.51
CA TYR A 135 -4.52 2.68 -0.90
C TYR A 135 -3.08 2.39 -1.29
N GLY A 136 -2.87 1.66 -2.36
CA GLY A 136 -1.53 1.23 -2.73
C GLY A 136 -1.41 0.87 -4.20
N MET A 137 -0.21 0.46 -4.58
CA MET A 137 0.11 0.00 -5.92
C MET A 137 0.81 -1.35 -5.83
N ASP A 138 0.39 -2.31 -6.65
CA ASP A 138 1.07 -3.60 -6.79
C ASP A 138 2.27 -3.51 -7.75
N SER A 139 3.13 -4.53 -7.76
CA SER A 139 4.35 -4.57 -8.58
C SER A 139 4.09 -4.47 -10.09
N SER A 140 2.86 -4.72 -10.55
CA SER A 140 2.45 -4.49 -11.95
C SER A 140 2.11 -3.02 -12.25
N GLY A 141 2.22 -2.13 -11.27
CA GLY A 141 1.87 -0.72 -11.37
C GLY A 141 0.37 -0.44 -11.32
N LYS A 142 -0.41 -1.32 -10.73
CA LYS A 142 -1.86 -1.17 -10.60
C LYS A 142 -2.22 -0.62 -9.24
N ALA A 143 -2.64 0.64 -9.22
CA ALA A 143 -3.11 1.30 -8.01
C ALA A 143 -4.55 0.91 -7.67
N GLY A 144 -4.88 0.92 -6.38
CA GLY A 144 -6.21 0.61 -5.89
C GLY A 144 -6.27 0.44 -4.38
N TRP A 145 -7.44 0.06 -3.89
CA TRP A 145 -7.64 -0.30 -2.51
C TRP A 145 -7.29 -1.76 -2.27
N TYR A 146 -6.62 -2.04 -1.16
CA TYR A 146 -6.23 -3.37 -0.72
C TYR A 146 -6.64 -3.57 0.73
N VAL A 147 -7.15 -4.76 1.05
CA VAL A 147 -7.37 -5.20 2.45
C VAL A 147 -6.07 -5.81 2.95
N TYR A 148 -5.62 -5.36 4.10
CA TYR A 148 -4.57 -6.01 4.86
C TYR A 148 -5.15 -6.68 6.11
N ASP A 149 -4.90 -7.98 6.23
CA ASP A 149 -5.20 -8.75 7.44
C ASP A 149 -3.92 -8.84 8.28
N THR A 150 -3.91 -8.12 9.40
CA THR A 150 -2.73 -8.06 10.28
C THR A 150 -2.46 -9.38 11.01
N LYS A 151 -3.48 -10.22 11.17
CA LYS A 151 -3.36 -11.50 11.86
C LYS A 151 -2.66 -12.57 11.02
N TYR A 152 -2.96 -12.60 9.75
CA TYR A 152 -2.41 -13.58 8.81
C TYR A 152 -1.38 -12.97 7.87
N SER A 153 -1.11 -11.66 7.96
CA SER A 153 -0.20 -10.92 7.07
C SER A 153 -0.54 -11.15 5.60
N THR A 154 -1.83 -11.06 5.27
CA THR A 154 -2.31 -11.26 3.90
C THR A 154 -2.84 -9.97 3.30
N VAL A 155 -2.55 -9.76 2.02
CA VAL A 155 -3.03 -8.63 1.23
C VAL A 155 -3.96 -9.13 0.14
N GLN A 156 -5.12 -8.52 0.00
CA GLN A 156 -6.08 -8.82 -1.05
C GLN A 156 -6.58 -7.54 -1.70
N ARG A 157 -6.75 -7.57 -3.02
CA ARG A 157 -7.33 -6.44 -3.72
C ARG A 157 -8.79 -6.25 -3.31
N PHE A 158 -9.13 -5.01 -2.97
CA PHE A 158 -10.49 -4.63 -2.65
C PHE A 158 -11.13 -3.91 -3.84
N PHE A 159 -12.25 -4.45 -4.31
CA PHE A 159 -13.03 -3.84 -5.37
C PHE A 159 -14.21 -3.10 -4.78
N PHE A 160 -14.26 -1.81 -5.06
CA PHE A 160 -15.33 -0.93 -4.64
C PHE A 160 -16.18 -0.58 -5.88
N ASP A 161 -17.44 -0.99 -5.87
CA ASP A 161 -18.43 -0.68 -6.91
C ASP A 161 -19.69 0.00 -6.37
N GLY A 162 -19.64 0.47 -5.13
CA GLY A 162 -20.77 1.08 -4.44
C GLY A 162 -21.73 0.07 -3.79
N THR A 163 -21.65 -1.21 -4.13
CA THR A 163 -22.50 -2.27 -3.56
C THR A 163 -21.82 -3.09 -2.48
N VAL A 164 -20.50 -2.98 -2.37
CA VAL A 164 -19.65 -3.79 -1.48
C VAL A 164 -19.88 -3.50 0.01
N ASN A 165 -20.54 -2.40 0.33
CA ASN A 165 -20.83 -2.01 1.71
C ASN A 165 -21.67 -3.02 2.47
N GLU A 166 -22.46 -3.80 1.77
CA GLU A 166 -23.28 -4.85 2.39
C GLU A 166 -22.44 -5.96 3.03
N TYR A 167 -21.20 -6.18 2.55
CA TYR A 167 -20.33 -7.23 3.12
C TYR A 167 -19.74 -6.89 4.49
N PHE A 168 -19.69 -5.60 4.83
CA PHE A 168 -19.14 -5.10 6.10
C PHE A 168 -20.22 -4.54 7.04
N THR A 169 -21.50 -4.69 6.70
CA THR A 169 -22.61 -4.37 7.59
C THR A 169 -22.88 -5.52 8.54
N ASP A 170 -23.37 -5.24 9.74
CA ASP A 170 -23.70 -6.25 10.76
C ASP A 170 -24.63 -7.34 10.24
N ALA A 171 -25.55 -7.00 9.32
CA ALA A 171 -26.46 -7.93 8.69
C ALA A 171 -25.77 -9.02 7.85
N ASN A 172 -24.60 -8.75 7.32
CA ASN A 172 -23.87 -9.73 6.51
C ASN A 172 -22.85 -10.53 7.29
N VAL A 173 -22.38 -10.02 8.41
CA VAL A 173 -21.55 -10.79 9.35
C VAL A 173 -22.38 -11.92 9.98
N GLU A 174 -23.64 -11.65 10.35
CA GLU A 174 -24.57 -12.69 10.79
C GLU A 174 -24.88 -13.72 9.70
N LYS A 175 -24.96 -13.27 8.43
CA LYS A 175 -25.24 -14.14 7.29
C LYS A 175 -24.03 -15.00 6.90
N ALA A 176 -22.81 -14.48 7.04
CA ALA A 176 -21.58 -15.25 6.80
C ALA A 176 -21.33 -16.31 7.89
N THR A 177 -21.71 -16.02 9.14
CA THR A 177 -21.69 -17.00 10.24
C THR A 177 -22.84 -17.99 10.20
N ALA A 178 -23.95 -17.67 9.52
CA ALA A 178 -25.11 -18.52 9.32
C ALA A 178 -25.11 -19.33 8.02
N ALA A 179 -24.05 -19.28 7.22
CA ALA A 179 -23.92 -20.13 6.05
C ALA A 179 -23.85 -21.61 6.49
N PRO A 180 -24.79 -22.45 6.06
CA PRO A 180 -24.89 -23.81 6.58
C PRO A 180 -23.69 -24.65 6.14
N ALA A 181 -23.01 -25.21 7.12
CA ALA A 181 -22.21 -26.39 6.88
C ALA A 181 -23.17 -27.51 6.44
N SER A 182 -23.39 -27.65 5.16
CA SER A 182 -23.69 -28.86 4.43
C SER A 182 -24.36 -28.60 3.10
N ALA A 183 -23.58 -28.38 2.07
CA ALA A 183 -23.95 -28.92 0.78
C ALA A 183 -23.48 -30.38 0.79
N LYS A 184 -24.37 -31.28 1.14
CA LYS A 184 -24.20 -32.71 0.84
C LYS A 184 -24.03 -32.83 -0.67
N ALA A 185 -22.84 -33.17 -1.11
CA ALA A 185 -22.59 -33.68 -2.44
C ALA A 185 -23.37 -34.99 -2.55
N THR A 186 -24.56 -34.96 -3.12
CA THR A 186 -25.23 -36.14 -3.65
C THR A 186 -24.52 -36.48 -4.95
N SER A 187 -23.53 -37.36 -4.85
CA SER A 187 -23.03 -38.10 -6.00
C SER A 187 -24.16 -38.98 -6.52
N LYS A 188 -24.79 -38.59 -7.60
CA LYS A 188 -25.52 -39.52 -8.46
C LYS A 188 -24.47 -40.31 -9.25
N LEU A 189 -24.03 -41.39 -8.69
CA LEU A 189 -23.36 -42.43 -9.45
C LEU A 189 -24.40 -43.07 -10.38
N ASN A 190 -24.14 -42.96 -11.67
CA ASN A 190 -24.90 -43.62 -12.72
C ASN A 190 -24.76 -45.14 -12.54
N ASP A 191 -25.85 -45.80 -12.12
CA ASP A 191 -26.13 -47.19 -12.44
C ASP A 191 -26.51 -47.32 -13.89
N ASN A 192 -25.56 -47.62 -14.76
CA ASN A 192 -25.80 -48.18 -16.07
C ASN A 192 -24.61 -49.02 -16.51
N LEU A 193 -24.60 -50.22 -15.97
CA LEU A 193 -23.84 -51.36 -16.55
C LEU A 193 -24.50 -52.65 -16.11
N LYS A 194 -25.57 -53.04 -16.84
CA LYS A 194 -25.99 -54.44 -17.02
C LYS A 194 -26.88 -54.51 -18.25
N THR A 195 -26.36 -54.93 -19.30
CA THR A 195 -26.61 -56.09 -20.16
C THR A 195 -25.70 -56.05 -21.37
#